data_a001fa3d7b588f55cbea0c389db07009
#
_entry.id   a001fa3d7b588f55cbea0c389db07009
#
_cell.length_a   1.000
_cell.length_b   1.000
_cell.length_c   1.000
_cell.angle_alpha   90.00
_cell.angle_beta   90.00
_cell.angle_gamma   90.00
#
_symmetry.space_group_name_H-M   'P 1'
#
loop_
_entity.id
_entity.type
_entity.pdbx_description
1 polymer ?
#
loop_
_entity_poly.entity_id
_entity_poly.type
_entity_poly.pdbx_seq_one_letter_code
_entity_poly.pdbx_strand_id
1 'polypeptide(L)'
;QDFAQFHEWNENAALDWYLCEEPLNRDLKSFMKDLLHLYRDHPAMYEIDDSWDGFQWINADDADRSIFSFYRKDKSGKQGLLFVINMTPVERPDYMVGVPRGGRYTLIFDENGKVKGLTGKNIYRAKKGECDHQPWHIPHPLSGYGLAVFRFHP
;
A
#
# COMPACT_ATOMS: atom_id res chain seq x y z
N GLN A 1 15.16 7.70 9.40
CA GLN A 1 14.29 7.20 10.49
C GLN A 1 13.86 5.73 10.31
N ASP A 2 14.61 4.92 9.55
CA ASP A 2 14.22 3.58 9.10
C ASP A 2 14.04 2.55 10.24
N PHE A 3 14.44 2.88 11.44
CA PHE A 3 14.29 2.04 12.63
C PHE A 3 13.88 2.82 13.89
N ALA A 4 13.30 4.04 13.72
CA ALA A 4 12.77 4.89 14.78
C ALA A 4 13.78 5.17 15.92
N GLN A 5 14.98 5.64 15.58
CA GLN A 5 15.91 6.09 16.62
C GLN A 5 15.33 7.30 17.38
N PHE A 6 15.69 7.42 18.66
CA PHE A 6 15.13 8.42 19.57
C PHE A 6 15.75 9.81 19.44
N HIS A 7 16.96 9.89 18.93
CA HIS A 7 17.68 11.15 18.74
C HIS A 7 17.54 11.64 17.30
N GLU A 8 17.55 12.95 17.14
CA GLU A 8 17.66 13.56 15.82
C GLU A 8 19.01 13.21 15.18
N TRP A 9 19.07 13.34 13.85
CA TRP A 9 20.31 13.14 13.13
C TRP A 9 21.39 14.11 13.60
N ASN A 10 22.60 13.59 13.82
CA ASN A 10 23.77 14.33 14.24
C ASN A 10 25.00 13.78 13.52
N GLU A 11 25.64 14.61 12.69
CA GLU A 11 26.83 14.21 11.90
C GLU A 11 28.05 13.88 12.77
N ASN A 12 28.07 14.30 14.03
CA ASN A 12 29.16 14.06 14.96
C ASN A 12 28.94 12.83 15.85
N ALA A 13 27.85 12.09 15.65
CA ALA A 13 27.50 10.92 16.44
C ALA A 13 27.11 9.74 15.55
N ALA A 14 27.36 8.53 16.04
CA ALA A 14 26.86 7.32 15.40
C ALA A 14 25.32 7.21 15.58
N LEU A 15 24.65 6.51 14.67
CA LEU A 15 23.26 6.15 14.83
C LEU A 15 23.08 5.18 16.01
N ASP A 16 21.90 5.18 16.61
CA ASP A 16 21.54 4.36 17.76
C ASP A 16 21.33 2.87 17.36
N TRP A 17 22.34 2.24 16.76
CA TRP A 17 22.24 0.88 16.22
C TRP A 17 21.78 -0.17 17.23
N TYR A 18 22.01 0.03 18.52
CA TYR A 18 21.56 -0.85 19.60
C TYR A 18 20.04 -1.00 19.61
N LEU A 19 19.29 0.03 19.14
CA LEU A 19 17.82 -0.05 19.03
C LEU A 19 17.36 -1.11 18.04
N CYS A 20 18.19 -1.53 17.10
CA CYS A 20 17.83 -2.61 16.17
C CYS A 20 17.65 -3.97 16.86
N GLU A 21 18.08 -4.12 18.11
CA GLU A 21 17.85 -5.30 18.93
C GLU A 21 16.47 -5.25 19.63
N GLU A 22 15.88 -4.06 19.76
CA GLU A 22 14.56 -3.88 20.36
C GLU A 22 13.47 -4.36 19.36
N PRO A 23 12.45 -5.10 19.84
CA PRO A 23 11.46 -5.73 18.95
C PRO A 23 10.75 -4.74 17.99
N LEU A 24 10.22 -3.64 18.52
CA LEU A 24 9.47 -2.67 17.70
C LEU A 24 10.33 -1.97 16.66
N ASN A 25 11.56 -1.58 17.03
CA ASN A 25 12.52 -0.95 16.13
C ASN A 25 12.97 -1.91 15.03
N ARG A 26 13.22 -3.18 15.39
CA ARG A 26 13.55 -4.25 14.44
C ARG A 26 12.41 -4.51 13.47
N ASP A 27 11.16 -4.56 13.96
CA ASP A 27 9.99 -4.79 13.14
C ASP A 27 9.76 -3.63 12.16
N LEU A 28 9.89 -2.38 12.62
CA LEU A 28 9.84 -1.21 11.74
C LEU A 28 10.96 -1.25 10.68
N LYS A 29 12.18 -1.60 11.06
CA LYS A 29 13.30 -1.74 10.11
C LYS A 29 13.01 -2.81 9.04
N SER A 30 12.39 -3.92 9.45
CA SER A 30 11.97 -4.98 8.52
C SER A 30 10.88 -4.49 7.57
N PHE A 31 9.88 -3.78 8.09
CA PHE A 31 8.83 -3.15 7.28
C PHE A 31 9.40 -2.16 6.26
N MET A 32 10.29 -1.26 6.69
CA MET A 32 10.96 -0.29 5.80
C MET A 32 11.78 -0.97 4.71
N LYS A 33 12.48 -2.06 5.06
CA LYS A 33 13.19 -2.87 4.06
C LYS A 33 12.24 -3.45 3.02
N ASP A 34 11.11 -4.03 3.45
CA ASP A 34 10.11 -4.59 2.55
C ASP A 34 9.47 -3.51 1.67
N LEU A 35 9.22 -2.31 2.21
CA LEU A 35 8.70 -1.15 1.48
C LEU A 35 9.69 -0.67 0.40
N LEU A 36 10.98 -0.59 0.71
CA LEU A 36 12.01 -0.24 -0.27
C LEU A 36 12.14 -1.29 -1.38
N HIS A 37 11.95 -2.57 -1.05
CA HIS A 37 11.89 -3.63 -2.05
C HIS A 37 10.63 -3.53 -2.90
N LEU A 38 9.46 -3.20 -2.32
CA LEU A 38 8.24 -2.94 -3.08
C LEU A 38 8.49 -1.83 -4.12
N TYR A 39 9.12 -0.72 -3.69
CA TYR A 39 9.46 0.39 -4.60
C TYR A 39 10.36 -0.08 -5.74
N ARG A 40 11.48 -0.74 -5.43
CA ARG A 40 12.48 -1.17 -6.41
C ARG A 40 11.97 -2.23 -7.39
N ASP A 41 11.17 -3.17 -6.88
CA ASP A 41 10.77 -4.37 -7.63
C ASP A 41 9.53 -4.12 -8.52
N HIS A 42 8.89 -2.95 -8.40
CA HIS A 42 7.69 -2.60 -9.15
C HIS A 42 7.84 -1.30 -9.96
N PRO A 43 8.06 -1.39 -11.29
CA PRO A 43 8.19 -0.24 -12.19
C PRO A 43 7.07 0.80 -12.06
N ALA A 44 5.84 0.38 -11.74
CA ALA A 44 4.72 1.27 -11.48
C ALA A 44 4.97 2.29 -10.34
N MET A 45 5.98 2.06 -9.49
CA MET A 45 6.34 2.97 -8.40
C MET A 45 7.22 4.16 -8.85
N TYR A 46 7.96 4.04 -9.96
CA TYR A 46 8.97 5.05 -10.30
C TYR A 46 9.07 5.40 -11.80
N GLU A 47 8.55 4.57 -12.73
CA GLU A 47 8.76 4.81 -14.16
C GLU A 47 8.04 6.05 -14.68
N ILE A 48 6.88 6.39 -14.12
CA ILE A 48 6.10 7.59 -14.48
C ILE A 48 5.81 8.34 -13.18
N ASP A 49 6.85 8.96 -12.62
CA ASP A 49 6.74 9.68 -11.34
C ASP A 49 6.62 11.20 -11.52
N ASP A 50 6.89 11.68 -12.70
CA ASP A 50 6.91 13.08 -13.10
C ASP A 50 5.64 13.55 -13.81
N SER A 51 4.64 12.68 -13.97
CA SER A 51 3.38 13.04 -14.62
C SER A 51 2.16 12.31 -14.05
N TRP A 52 0.98 12.90 -14.26
CA TRP A 52 -0.30 12.30 -13.90
C TRP A 52 -0.65 11.02 -14.69
N ASP A 53 0.08 10.71 -15.74
CA ASP A 53 -0.13 9.48 -16.51
C ASP A 53 0.20 8.24 -15.68
N GLY A 54 1.09 8.35 -14.71
CA GLY A 54 1.49 7.26 -13.82
C GLY A 54 0.67 7.14 -12.55
N PHE A 55 -0.19 8.13 -12.23
CA PHE A 55 -0.92 8.20 -10.97
C PHE A 55 -2.38 8.58 -11.19
N GLN A 56 -3.29 7.92 -10.49
CA GLN A 56 -4.70 8.31 -10.47
C GLN A 56 -5.33 8.07 -9.10
N TRP A 57 -5.97 9.10 -8.56
CA TRP A 57 -6.85 8.96 -7.41
C TRP A 57 -8.07 8.08 -7.75
N ILE A 58 -8.46 7.25 -6.80
CA ILE A 58 -9.73 6.53 -6.79
C ILE A 58 -10.66 7.18 -5.78
N ASN A 59 -10.19 7.33 -4.54
CA ASN A 59 -10.90 8.01 -3.47
C ASN A 59 -9.89 8.91 -2.73
N ALA A 60 -10.06 10.23 -2.84
CA ALA A 60 -9.18 11.23 -2.24
C ALA A 60 -9.87 12.09 -1.17
N ASP A 61 -11.20 12.05 -1.11
CA ASP A 61 -12.05 13.01 -0.40
C ASP A 61 -13.01 12.36 0.61
N ASP A 62 -12.73 11.14 1.02
CA ASP A 62 -13.47 10.45 2.10
C ASP A 62 -13.05 10.98 3.48
N ALA A 63 -13.41 12.25 3.73
CA ALA A 63 -13.05 12.95 4.96
C ALA A 63 -13.65 12.29 6.22
N ASP A 64 -14.86 11.73 6.11
CA ASP A 64 -15.57 11.11 7.23
C ASP A 64 -14.88 9.84 7.73
N ARG A 65 -14.25 9.09 6.84
CA ARG A 65 -13.56 7.84 7.17
C ARG A 65 -12.05 7.97 7.16
N SER A 66 -11.51 9.06 6.57
CA SER A 66 -10.08 9.28 6.35
C SER A 66 -9.40 8.08 5.68
N ILE A 67 -10.03 7.56 4.64
CA ILE A 67 -9.52 6.48 3.81
C ILE A 67 -9.16 7.04 2.45
N PHE A 68 -7.97 6.72 1.99
CA PHE A 68 -7.46 7.13 0.69
C PHE A 68 -7.21 5.91 -0.18
N SER A 69 -7.55 6.02 -1.46
CA SER A 69 -7.15 5.01 -2.44
C SER A 69 -6.73 5.66 -3.75
N PHE A 70 -5.70 5.11 -4.34
CA PHE A 70 -5.14 5.52 -5.62
C PHE A 70 -4.47 4.34 -6.31
N TYR A 71 -4.21 4.47 -7.58
CA TYR A 71 -3.37 3.50 -8.26
C TYR A 71 -2.24 4.15 -9.06
N ARG A 72 -1.20 3.36 -9.26
CA ARG A 72 -0.05 3.68 -10.12
C ARG A 72 0.09 2.62 -11.20
N LYS A 73 0.63 3.00 -12.35
CA LYS A 73 0.89 2.10 -13.47
C LYS A 73 2.29 2.32 -14.06
N ASP A 74 2.84 1.27 -14.64
CA ASP A 74 4.10 1.34 -15.37
C ASP A 74 3.91 1.93 -16.80
N LYS A 75 5.02 2.25 -17.46
CA LYS A 75 5.01 2.77 -18.85
C LYS A 75 4.40 1.80 -19.85
N SER A 76 4.55 0.50 -19.58
CA SER A 76 4.04 -0.53 -20.48
C SER A 76 2.51 -0.70 -20.40
N GLY A 77 1.87 -0.18 -19.35
CA GLY A 77 0.47 -0.42 -19.03
C GLY A 77 0.14 -1.88 -18.69
N LYS A 78 1.15 -2.69 -18.39
CA LYS A 78 0.97 -4.12 -18.05
C LYS A 78 0.88 -4.38 -16.57
N GLN A 79 1.39 -3.46 -15.76
CA GLN A 79 1.37 -3.56 -14.31
C GLN A 79 0.77 -2.33 -13.67
N GLY A 80 -0.16 -2.54 -12.74
CA GLY A 80 -0.68 -1.51 -11.86
C GLY A 80 -0.56 -1.91 -10.41
N LEU A 81 -0.41 -0.93 -9.54
CA LEU A 81 -0.47 -1.06 -8.09
C LEU A 81 -1.59 -0.18 -7.56
N LEU A 82 -2.53 -0.80 -6.88
CA LEU A 82 -3.62 -0.13 -6.16
C LEU A 82 -3.24 -0.03 -4.68
N PHE A 83 -3.32 1.16 -4.14
CA PHE A 83 -3.08 1.48 -2.74
C PHE A 83 -4.39 1.83 -2.05
N VAL A 84 -4.58 1.30 -0.85
CA VAL A 84 -5.70 1.64 0.03
C VAL A 84 -5.13 1.89 1.42
N ILE A 85 -5.41 3.04 2.02
CA ILE A 85 -4.81 3.49 3.28
C ILE A 85 -5.91 3.94 4.22
N ASN A 86 -6.00 3.35 5.40
CA ASN A 86 -6.85 3.79 6.49
C ASN A 86 -6.03 4.62 7.49
N MET A 87 -6.28 5.92 7.54
CA MET A 87 -5.55 6.85 8.42
C MET A 87 -6.16 6.96 9.81
N THR A 88 -7.08 6.06 10.19
CA THR A 88 -7.75 6.06 11.49
C THR A 88 -7.50 4.77 12.25
N PRO A 89 -7.66 4.75 13.60
CA PRO A 89 -7.57 3.52 14.39
C PRO A 89 -8.79 2.59 14.21
N VAL A 90 -9.81 3.02 13.48
CA VAL A 90 -11.07 2.29 13.34
C VAL A 90 -10.94 1.20 12.28
N GLU A 91 -11.16 -0.05 12.68
CA GLU A 91 -11.24 -1.18 11.75
C GLU A 91 -12.47 -1.08 10.84
N ARG A 92 -12.33 -1.53 9.59
CA ARG A 92 -13.39 -1.54 8.58
C ARG A 92 -13.53 -2.96 8.00
N PRO A 93 -14.21 -3.88 8.70
CA PRO A 93 -14.26 -5.30 8.29
C PRO A 93 -14.97 -5.53 6.96
N ASP A 94 -15.94 -4.70 6.62
CA ASP A 94 -16.78 -4.82 5.41
C ASP A 94 -16.45 -3.75 4.36
N TYR A 95 -15.19 -3.24 4.33
CA TYR A 95 -14.84 -2.18 3.40
C TYR A 95 -14.82 -2.68 1.95
N MET A 96 -15.40 -1.85 1.08
CA MET A 96 -15.41 -2.09 -0.37
C MET A 96 -14.51 -1.05 -1.03
N VAL A 97 -13.55 -1.52 -1.79
CA VAL A 97 -12.59 -0.68 -2.51
C VAL A 97 -13.03 -0.55 -3.95
N GLY A 98 -13.27 0.68 -4.41
CA GLY A 98 -13.51 0.95 -5.82
C GLY A 98 -12.28 0.62 -6.67
N VAL A 99 -12.50 -0.02 -7.83
CA VAL A 99 -11.40 -0.38 -8.74
C VAL A 99 -11.76 -0.09 -10.19
N PRO A 100 -10.79 0.34 -11.02
CA PRO A 100 -11.07 0.84 -12.36
C PRO A 100 -11.50 -0.24 -13.36
N ARG A 101 -11.17 -1.51 -13.10
CA ARG A 101 -11.43 -2.61 -14.03
C ARG A 101 -11.88 -3.88 -13.33
N GLY A 102 -12.61 -4.69 -14.07
CA GLY A 102 -12.82 -6.10 -13.73
C GLY A 102 -11.52 -6.89 -13.81
N GLY A 103 -11.47 -8.02 -13.11
CA GLY A 103 -10.31 -8.89 -13.15
C GLY A 103 -9.78 -9.27 -11.78
N ARG A 104 -8.49 -9.54 -11.72
CA ARG A 104 -7.80 -10.06 -10.54
C ARG A 104 -6.93 -9.00 -9.91
N TYR A 105 -7.09 -8.83 -8.60
CA TYR A 105 -6.29 -7.99 -7.73
C TYR A 105 -5.58 -8.87 -6.71
N THR A 106 -4.27 -8.82 -6.67
CA THR A 106 -3.46 -9.68 -5.80
C THR A 106 -2.84 -8.83 -4.71
N LEU A 107 -3.21 -9.06 -3.46
CA LEU A 107 -2.59 -8.39 -2.30
C LEU A 107 -1.12 -8.82 -2.21
N ILE A 108 -0.20 -7.87 -2.28
CA ILE A 108 1.24 -8.11 -2.28
C ILE A 108 1.96 -7.47 -1.10
N PHE A 109 1.31 -6.49 -0.44
CA PHE A 109 1.87 -5.77 0.70
C PHE A 109 0.72 -5.28 1.60
N ASP A 110 0.91 -5.30 2.90
CA ASP A 110 -0.01 -4.79 3.90
C ASP A 110 0.74 -4.14 5.07
N GLU A 111 0.06 -3.77 6.14
CA GLU A 111 0.65 -3.16 7.34
C GLU A 111 1.70 -4.05 8.04
N ASN A 112 1.76 -5.34 7.71
CA ASN A 112 2.77 -6.28 8.22
C ASN A 112 3.96 -6.44 7.26
N GLY A 113 4.00 -5.67 6.18
CA GLY A 113 5.03 -5.72 5.15
C GLY A 113 4.67 -6.61 3.96
N LYS A 114 5.66 -7.23 3.34
CA LYS A 114 5.47 -8.06 2.15
C LYS A 114 4.66 -9.32 2.46
N VAL A 115 3.53 -9.49 1.75
CA VAL A 115 2.70 -10.70 1.87
C VAL A 115 3.47 -11.93 1.41
N LYS A 116 3.66 -12.88 2.33
CA LYS A 116 4.40 -14.12 2.08
C LYS A 116 3.45 -15.21 1.55
N GLY A 117 3.78 -15.74 0.38
CA GLY A 117 3.02 -16.83 -0.24
C GLY A 117 1.72 -16.33 -0.88
N LEU A 118 1.67 -16.36 -2.20
CA LEU A 118 0.43 -16.08 -2.95
C LEU A 118 -0.52 -17.27 -2.84
N THR A 119 -1.44 -17.21 -1.89
CA THR A 119 -2.52 -18.17 -1.74
C THR A 119 -3.82 -17.62 -2.35
N GLY A 120 -4.82 -18.47 -2.54
CA GLY A 120 -6.14 -17.99 -2.98
C GLY A 120 -6.77 -16.93 -2.08
N LYS A 121 -6.34 -16.83 -0.81
CA LYS A 121 -6.80 -15.83 0.15
C LYS A 121 -6.31 -14.41 -0.18
N ASN A 122 -5.21 -14.29 -0.91
CA ASN A 122 -4.60 -13.00 -1.28
C ASN A 122 -5.05 -12.52 -2.68
N ILE A 123 -5.97 -13.25 -3.32
CA ILE A 123 -6.44 -12.96 -4.67
C ILE A 123 -7.92 -12.57 -4.61
N TYR A 124 -8.19 -11.33 -4.98
CA TYR A 124 -9.52 -10.75 -5.04
C TYR A 124 -9.98 -10.67 -6.49
N ARG A 125 -11.23 -11.01 -6.75
CA ARG A 125 -11.87 -10.83 -8.05
C ARG A 125 -12.82 -9.66 -7.98
N ALA A 126 -12.61 -8.68 -8.86
CA ALA A 126 -13.48 -7.51 -8.93
C ALA A 126 -14.89 -7.93 -9.35
N LYS A 127 -15.88 -7.38 -8.65
CA LYS A 127 -17.30 -7.52 -8.95
C LYS A 127 -17.80 -6.23 -9.60
N LYS A 128 -18.72 -6.34 -10.54
CA LYS A 128 -19.36 -5.20 -11.17
C LYS A 128 -20.30 -4.52 -10.18
N GLY A 129 -20.17 -3.22 -10.05
CA GLY A 129 -20.96 -2.37 -9.15
C GLY A 129 -20.17 -1.12 -8.81
N GLU A 130 -20.84 0.02 -8.81
CA GLU A 130 -20.21 1.31 -8.53
C GLU A 130 -19.72 1.38 -7.07
N CYS A 131 -18.48 1.83 -6.89
CA CYS A 131 -17.86 2.11 -5.60
C CYS A 131 -16.75 3.14 -5.80
N ASP A 132 -16.68 4.18 -4.97
CA ASP A 132 -15.66 5.25 -5.09
C ASP A 132 -15.57 5.82 -6.52
N HIS A 133 -16.72 6.04 -7.17
CA HIS A 133 -16.80 6.47 -8.58
C HIS A 133 -16.15 5.52 -9.60
N GLN A 134 -15.87 4.29 -9.19
CA GLN A 134 -15.32 3.25 -10.07
C GLN A 134 -16.40 2.23 -10.45
N PRO A 135 -16.36 1.65 -11.67
CA PRO A 135 -17.39 0.72 -12.14
C PRO A 135 -17.31 -0.69 -11.54
N TRP A 136 -16.25 -0.97 -10.80
CA TRP A 136 -16.00 -2.25 -10.15
C TRP A 136 -15.52 -2.05 -8.71
N HIS A 137 -15.60 -3.09 -7.90
CA HIS A 137 -15.12 -3.09 -6.53
C HIS A 137 -14.56 -4.45 -6.11
N ILE A 138 -13.71 -4.44 -5.07
CA ILE A 138 -13.26 -5.64 -4.35
C ILE A 138 -13.60 -5.48 -2.87
N PRO A 139 -14.08 -6.53 -2.18
CA PRO A 139 -14.20 -6.52 -0.72
C PRO A 139 -12.82 -6.71 -0.10
N HIS A 140 -12.42 -5.80 0.78
CA HIS A 140 -11.17 -5.96 1.53
C HIS A 140 -11.29 -5.32 2.91
N PRO A 141 -11.21 -6.10 4.00
CA PRO A 141 -11.22 -5.53 5.34
C PRO A 141 -9.98 -4.67 5.55
N LEU A 142 -10.15 -3.51 6.17
CA LEU A 142 -9.05 -2.62 6.52
C LEU A 142 -8.85 -2.59 8.02
N SER A 143 -7.65 -2.90 8.47
CA SER A 143 -7.22 -2.72 9.85
C SER A 143 -7.16 -1.24 10.22
N GLY A 144 -7.22 -0.94 11.52
CA GLY A 144 -6.91 0.41 12.00
C GLY A 144 -5.48 0.78 11.63
N TYR A 145 -5.27 1.98 11.08
CA TYR A 145 -3.99 2.42 10.49
C TYR A 145 -3.42 1.44 9.44
N GLY A 146 -4.31 0.71 8.77
CA GLY A 146 -3.95 -0.33 7.82
C GLY A 146 -3.59 0.21 6.44
N LEU A 147 -2.75 -0.53 5.76
CA LEU A 147 -2.34 -0.32 4.37
C LEU A 147 -2.55 -1.61 3.59
N ALA A 148 -3.10 -1.51 2.39
CA ALA A 148 -3.17 -2.62 1.44
C ALA A 148 -2.64 -2.21 0.06
N VAL A 149 -1.75 -3.00 -0.51
CA VAL A 149 -1.25 -2.79 -1.88
C VAL A 149 -1.56 -4.01 -2.73
N PHE A 150 -2.33 -3.78 -3.78
CA PHE A 150 -2.72 -4.83 -4.72
C PHE A 150 -2.03 -4.64 -6.06
N ARG A 151 -1.47 -5.72 -6.59
CA ARG A 151 -1.04 -5.77 -7.99
C ARG A 151 -2.22 -6.17 -8.88
N PHE A 152 -2.38 -5.47 -9.99
CA PHE A 152 -3.38 -5.76 -11.02
C PHE A 152 -2.82 -5.48 -12.43
N HIS A 153 -3.56 -5.84 -13.46
CA HIS A 153 -3.26 -5.48 -14.84
C HIS A 153 -4.21 -4.37 -15.26
N PRO A 154 -3.69 -3.15 -15.53
CA PRO A 154 -4.49 -1.99 -15.93
C PRO A 154 -5.20 -2.16 -17.26
#